data_31f10bbfaebde4f855038a227a302fce
#
_entry.id   31f10bbfaebde4f855038a227a302fce
#
_cell.length_a   1.000
_cell.length_b   1.000
_cell.length_c   1.000
_cell.angle_alpha   90.00
_cell.angle_beta   90.00
_cell.angle_gamma   90.00
#
_symmetry.space_group_name_H-M   'P 1'
#
loop_
_entity.id
_entity.type
_entity.pdbx_description
1 polymer ?
#
loop_
_entity_poly.entity_id
_entity_poly.type
_entity_poly.pdbx_seq_one_letter_code
_entity_poly.pdbx_strand_id
1 'polypeptide(L)'
;MAHKNHKKFTTPYMVKEGKVSFWHDDNNGSCFGSYPEPTRWVRNIDLNELMDALGITREENLRYALRCLPGRDDIERIKTFCDKQNIKYEYTVEEAW
;
A
#
# COMPACT_ATOMS: atom_id res chain seq x y z
N MET A 1 6.64 -22.40 15.28
CA MET A 1 6.68 -21.99 14.85
C MET A 1 6.30 -21.39 14.25
N ALA A 2 5.98 -21.18 14.02
CA ALA A 2 5.47 -20.71 13.32
C ALA A 2 5.80 -19.72 12.77
N HIS A 3 6.00 -19.39 12.08
CA HIS A 3 6.36 -18.43 11.54
C HIS A 3 5.57 -17.92 10.81
N LYS A 4 5.20 -17.32 10.73
CA LYS A 4 4.54 -16.83 10.13
C LYS A 4 4.93 -16.23 9.25
N ASN A 5 4.75 -16.02 8.55
CA ASN A 5 4.97 -15.54 7.51
C ASN A 5 4.38 -14.36 7.20
N HIS A 6 4.43 -13.31 7.88
CA HIS A 6 3.96 -12.06 7.48
C HIS A 6 4.88 -11.52 6.50
N LYS A 7 4.45 -11.26 5.31
CA LYS A 7 5.23 -10.55 4.40
C LYS A 7 5.43 -9.19 4.89
N LYS A 8 6.61 -8.66 4.79
CA LYS A 8 6.88 -7.28 5.15
C LYS A 8 6.10 -6.35 4.22
N PHE A 9 5.76 -5.19 4.71
CA PHE A 9 5.14 -4.16 3.90
C PHE A 9 6.25 -3.23 3.46
N THR A 10 6.67 -3.34 2.23
CA THR A 10 7.79 -2.57 1.74
C THR A 10 7.40 -1.52 0.71
N THR A 11 6.13 -1.44 0.41
CA THR A 11 5.64 -0.47 -0.57
C THR A 11 5.89 0.95 -0.08
N PRO A 12 6.48 1.78 -0.91
CA PRO A 12 6.69 3.17 -0.52
C PRO A 12 5.38 3.94 -0.45
N TYR A 13 5.38 4.97 0.34
CA TYR A 13 4.22 5.84 0.41
C TYR A 13 4.66 7.25 0.76
N MET A 14 3.79 8.21 0.50
CA MET A 14 4.06 9.57 0.92
C MET A 14 2.80 10.17 1.49
N VAL A 15 2.98 11.09 2.43
CA VAL A 15 1.87 11.79 3.05
C VAL A 15 1.99 13.26 2.66
N LYS A 16 0.89 13.82 2.19
CA LYS A 16 0.87 15.22 1.81
C LYS A 16 -0.50 15.78 2.13
N GLU A 17 -0.52 16.84 2.90
CA GLU A 17 -1.77 17.53 3.23
C GLU A 17 -2.83 16.60 3.79
N GLY A 18 -2.41 15.72 4.67
CA GLY A 18 -3.35 14.82 5.33
C GLY A 18 -3.83 13.65 4.49
N LYS A 19 -3.22 13.47 3.33
CA LYS A 19 -3.56 12.35 2.47
C LYS A 19 -2.34 11.49 2.25
N VAL A 20 -2.56 10.18 2.18
CA VAL A 20 -1.46 9.27 1.95
C VAL A 20 -1.66 8.56 0.63
N SER A 21 -0.57 8.37 -0.09
CA SER A 21 -0.58 7.69 -1.37
C SER A 21 0.48 6.59 -1.33
N PHE A 22 0.13 5.44 -1.89
CA PHE A 22 1.04 4.30 -1.97
C PHE A 22 1.26 3.97 -3.44
N TRP A 23 2.43 3.47 -3.76
CA TRP A 23 2.67 3.01 -5.13
C TRP A 23 3.55 1.77 -5.10
N HIS A 24 3.34 0.94 -6.09
CA HIS A 24 4.10 -0.29 -6.20
C HIS A 24 4.53 -0.45 -7.64
N ASP A 25 5.83 -0.59 -7.82
CA ASP A 25 6.40 -0.77 -9.13
C ASP A 25 6.68 -2.24 -9.28
N ASP A 26 5.96 -2.87 -10.20
CA ASP A 26 6.10 -4.29 -10.38
C ASP A 26 7.36 -4.70 -11.10
N ASN A 27 8.14 -3.73 -11.48
CA ASN A 27 9.35 -4.01 -12.20
C ASN A 27 10.39 -4.53 -11.26
N ASN A 28 10.30 -5.78 -10.87
CA ASN A 28 11.12 -6.22 -9.86
C ASN A 28 12.40 -6.77 -10.35
N GLY A 29 13.15 -6.01 -10.99
CA GLY A 29 14.47 -6.37 -11.32
C GLY A 29 14.59 -7.38 -12.39
N SER A 30 13.65 -7.46 -13.21
CA SER A 30 13.74 -8.32 -14.31
C SER A 30 14.85 -7.86 -15.16
N CYS A 31 15.90 -8.49 -15.13
CA CYS A 31 17.01 -8.07 -15.86
C CYS A 31 16.79 -8.11 -17.29
N PHE A 32 15.91 -8.89 -17.71
CA PHE A 32 15.75 -9.00 -19.11
C PHE A 32 14.80 -8.03 -19.61
N GLY A 33 14.33 -7.21 -18.80
CA GLY A 33 13.68 -6.00 -19.12
C GLY A 33 12.93 -5.87 -20.34
N SER A 34 12.35 -6.83 -20.78
CA SER A 34 11.74 -6.70 -22.02
C SER A 34 10.57 -5.82 -21.96
N TYR A 35 9.80 -5.85 -20.92
CA TYR A 35 8.61 -5.04 -20.90
C TYR A 35 8.58 -4.24 -19.63
N PRO A 36 8.42 -2.94 -19.71
CA PRO A 36 8.25 -2.14 -18.51
C PRO A 36 6.97 -2.55 -17.82
N GLU A 37 7.05 -2.67 -16.52
CA GLU A 37 5.89 -3.06 -15.74
C GLU A 37 5.15 -1.83 -15.30
N PRO A 38 3.85 -1.90 -15.19
CA PRO A 38 3.10 -0.73 -14.73
C PRO A 38 3.32 -0.45 -13.27
N THR A 39 3.17 0.79 -12.91
CA THR A 39 3.19 1.21 -11.52
C THR A 39 1.76 1.37 -11.06
N ARG A 40 1.42 0.73 -9.98
CA ARG A 40 0.07 0.81 -9.45
C ARG A 40 0.04 1.77 -8.27
N TRP A 41 -0.96 2.62 -8.27
CA TRP A 41 -1.09 3.66 -7.25
C TRP A 41 -2.41 3.54 -6.52
N VAL A 42 -2.36 3.74 -5.22
CA VAL A 42 -3.55 3.96 -4.42
C VAL A 42 -3.36 5.33 -3.80
N ARG A 43 -4.19 6.29 -4.15
CA ARG A 43 -3.97 7.69 -3.80
C ARG A 43 -5.12 8.27 -3.00
N ASN A 44 -4.82 9.39 -2.39
CA ASN A 44 -5.85 10.22 -1.75
C ASN A 44 -6.60 9.53 -0.63
N ILE A 45 -5.90 8.70 0.11
CA ILE A 45 -6.47 8.09 1.30
C ILE A 45 -6.35 9.08 2.45
N ASP A 46 -7.45 9.36 3.13
CA ASP A 46 -7.40 10.25 4.27
C ASP A 46 -6.55 9.60 5.37
N LEU A 47 -5.49 10.25 5.74
CA LEU A 47 -4.54 9.68 6.70
C LEU A 47 -5.21 9.43 8.05
N ASN A 48 -6.03 10.36 8.50
CA ASN A 48 -6.69 10.19 9.79
C ASN A 48 -7.64 9.02 9.77
N GLU A 49 -8.39 8.86 8.70
CA GLU A 49 -9.30 7.72 8.60
C GLU A 49 -8.52 6.42 8.59
N LEU A 50 -7.43 6.40 7.87
CA LEU A 50 -6.62 5.19 7.77
C LEU A 50 -6.02 4.84 9.13
N MET A 51 -5.44 5.81 9.80
CA MET A 51 -4.82 5.56 11.09
C MET A 51 -5.86 5.13 12.12
N ASP A 52 -7.01 5.76 12.09
CA ASP A 52 -8.08 5.42 13.01
C ASP A 52 -8.54 3.98 12.79
N ALA A 53 -8.70 3.59 11.54
CA ALA A 53 -9.12 2.23 11.22
C ALA A 53 -8.06 1.21 11.61
N LEU A 54 -6.79 1.60 11.53
CA LEU A 54 -5.70 0.71 11.91
C LEU A 54 -5.47 0.68 13.42
N GLY A 55 -6.08 1.59 14.14
CA GLY A 55 -5.93 1.63 15.59
C GLY A 55 -4.61 2.22 16.05
N ILE A 56 -4.02 3.09 15.25
CA ILE A 56 -2.75 3.72 15.61
C ILE A 56 -2.94 5.22 15.75
N THR A 57 -2.08 5.84 16.53
CA THR A 57 -2.17 7.27 16.76
C THR A 57 -0.97 8.01 16.21
N ARG A 58 0.04 7.31 15.72
CA ARG A 58 1.22 7.95 15.19
C ARG A 58 1.49 7.50 13.79
N GLU A 59 1.82 8.44 12.94
CA GLU A 59 2.12 8.13 11.56
C GLU A 59 3.31 7.18 11.44
N GLU A 60 4.24 7.28 12.35
CA GLU A 60 5.44 6.43 12.29
C GLU A 60 5.10 4.96 12.47
N ASN A 61 3.93 4.64 12.99
CA ASN A 61 3.52 3.26 13.16
C ASN A 61 2.75 2.72 11.96
N LEU A 62 2.59 3.55 10.96
CA LEU A 62 1.75 3.19 9.81
C LEU A 62 2.27 1.95 9.09
N ARG A 63 3.55 1.92 8.80
CA ARG A 63 4.12 0.79 8.07
C ARG A 63 3.98 -0.50 8.88
N TYR A 64 4.21 -0.41 10.17
CA TYR A 64 4.10 -1.58 11.02
C TYR A 64 2.66 -2.10 11.03
N ALA A 65 1.70 -1.22 11.15
CA ALA A 65 0.31 -1.62 11.15
C ALA A 65 -0.10 -2.24 9.82
N LEU A 66 0.40 -1.69 8.73
CA LEU A 66 0.06 -2.23 7.42
C LEU A 66 0.65 -3.62 7.19
N ARG A 67 1.75 -3.93 7.83
CA ARG A 67 2.33 -5.27 7.74
C ARG A 67 1.39 -6.33 8.26
N CYS A 68 0.51 -5.96 9.14
CA CYS A 68 -0.40 -6.92 9.75
C CYS A 68 -1.62 -7.23 8.92
N LEU A 69 -1.79 -6.53 7.82
CA LEU A 69 -2.96 -6.76 6.98
C LEU A 69 -2.77 -8.04 6.15
N PRO A 70 -3.83 -8.78 5.94
CA PRO A 70 -3.72 -10.00 5.15
C PRO A 70 -3.61 -9.68 3.67
N GLY A 71 -3.01 -10.57 2.93
CA GLY A 71 -2.91 -10.40 1.50
C GLY A 71 -1.51 -10.64 1.00
N ARG A 72 -1.38 -10.91 -0.27
CA ARG A 72 -0.09 -11.16 -0.86
C ARG A 72 0.55 -9.94 -1.45
N ASP A 73 -0.29 -9.05 -1.96
CA ASP A 73 0.16 -7.89 -2.72
C ASP A 73 -0.13 -6.67 -1.89
N ASP A 74 0.85 -5.84 -1.66
CA ASP A 74 0.68 -4.68 -0.79
C ASP A 74 -0.42 -3.74 -1.27
N ILE A 75 -0.50 -3.53 -2.57
CA ILE A 75 -1.54 -2.65 -3.10
C ILE A 75 -2.93 -3.26 -2.85
N GLU A 76 -3.06 -4.56 -3.07
CA GLU A 76 -4.34 -5.22 -2.81
C GLU A 76 -4.68 -5.22 -1.32
N ARG A 77 -3.68 -5.35 -0.47
CA ARG A 77 -3.91 -5.28 0.97
C ARG A 77 -4.53 -3.95 1.35
N ILE A 78 -4.00 -2.88 0.81
CA ILE A 78 -4.50 -1.55 1.11
C ILE A 78 -5.90 -1.36 0.56
N LYS A 79 -6.11 -1.77 -0.67
CA LYS A 79 -7.42 -1.63 -1.30
C LYS A 79 -8.48 -2.41 -0.53
N THR A 80 -8.18 -3.64 -0.19
CA THR A 80 -9.12 -4.48 0.53
C THR A 80 -9.43 -3.90 1.90
N PHE A 81 -8.41 -3.41 2.58
CA PHE A 81 -8.62 -2.82 3.89
C PHE A 81 -9.50 -1.58 3.79
N CYS A 82 -9.20 -0.71 2.83
CA CYS A 82 -9.99 0.50 2.66
C CYS A 82 -11.44 0.17 2.30
N ASP A 83 -11.63 -0.83 1.46
CA ASP A 83 -12.98 -1.24 1.10
C ASP A 83 -13.75 -1.72 2.32
N LYS A 84 -13.11 -2.48 3.17
CA LYS A 84 -13.77 -2.99 4.37
C LYS A 84 -14.09 -1.90 5.36
N GLN A 85 -13.28 -0.87 5.39
CA GLN A 85 -13.45 0.21 6.35
C GLN A 85 -14.21 1.40 5.76
N ASN A 86 -14.64 1.27 4.52
CA ASN A 86 -15.34 2.37 3.83
C ASN A 86 -14.48 3.61 3.72
N ILE A 87 -13.20 3.43 3.53
CA ILE A 87 -12.29 4.55 3.34
C ILE A 87 -12.13 4.76 1.84
N LYS A 88 -12.29 5.98 1.40
CA LYS A 88 -12.20 6.30 -0.02
C LYS A 88 -10.76 6.36 -0.47
N TYR A 89 -10.53 5.95 -1.68
CA TYR A 89 -9.21 6.04 -2.30
C TYR A 89 -9.39 6.08 -3.81
N GLU A 90 -8.28 6.38 -4.49
CA GLU A 90 -8.26 6.35 -5.95
C GLU A 90 -7.23 5.33 -6.37
N TYR A 91 -7.62 4.42 -7.21
CA TYR A 91 -6.71 3.40 -7.72
C TYR A 91 -6.43 3.69 -9.18
N THR A 92 -5.16 3.80 -9.53
CA THR A 92 -4.76 4.05 -10.91
C THR A 92 -3.59 3.15 -11.26
N VAL A 93 -3.46 2.87 -12.53
CA VAL A 93 -2.34 2.11 -13.06
C VAL A 93 -1.64 2.99 -14.07
N GLU A 94 -0.36 3.21 -13.84
CA GLU A 94 0.41 4.08 -14.69
C GLU A 94 1.33 3.22 -15.52
N GLU A 95 1.11 3.18 -16.79
CA GLU A 95 1.91 2.35 -17.67
C GLU A 95 3.16 3.06 -18.10
N ALA A 96 4.22 2.32 -18.21
CA ALA A 96 5.49 2.92 -18.49
C ALA A 96 5.85 2.85 -19.96
N TRP A 97 5.04 3.34 -20.79
CA TRP A 97 5.32 3.29 -22.23
C TRP A 97 6.16 4.42 -22.75
#